data_ef0b8754817d9197dec8b50ace5f3ba6
#
_entry.id   ef0b8754817d9197dec8b50ace5f3ba6
#
_cell.length_a   1.000
_cell.length_b   1.000
_cell.length_c   1.000
_cell.angle_alpha   90.00
_cell.angle_beta   90.00
_cell.angle_gamma   90.00
#
_symmetry.space_group_name_H-M   'P 1'
#
loop_
_entity.id
_entity.type
_entity.pdbx_description
1 polymer ?
#
loop_
_entity_poly.entity_id
_entity_poly.type
_entity_poly.pdbx_seq_one_letter_code
_entity_poly.pdbx_strand_id
1 'polypeptide(L)'
;MHSFNFDKPINRLQTDSVRWDKYDPHIIPLWVADMDFASPPCVIEALKQRMNHEIFGYTHAPEDLKEHIATYLAMQYQWKIEPEWIVFVPSLVSSLYSLAKNLTDPQSHILTLQPVYHHLLHAAQHSGRDYSQIPLSTQDYRLVLDPQSISSSVKSNSELLFFCNPHNPGGAVYTREELTQIAKVCEQHDLILCSDEIHCGMVYPGQIHTPIASISEDAAERTITLMSMNKTFNIPGAGLAWMVCKNKELRKRATRDLGTLIPDPQIFTYIATQSALLHGEPWRQALMDYLASNRQLLKTVMGDLPQLRLYQMEASYLGWISCEQLKLDDPSELFLNHGVALQPGYMFQKPDHVRINIATPKDTLNAALSRIRESLVGF
;
A
#
# COMPACT_ATOMS: atom_id res chain seq x y z
N MET A 1 14.08 14.53 23.14
CA MET A 1 13.82 13.57 22.04
C MET A 1 12.88 12.51 22.59
N HIS A 2 11.71 12.32 21.99
CA HIS A 2 10.86 11.18 22.36
C HIS A 2 11.53 9.91 21.84
N SER A 3 12.03 9.04 22.71
CA SER A 3 12.57 7.75 22.30
C SER A 3 11.38 6.77 22.13
N PHE A 4 11.05 6.43 20.89
CA PHE A 4 10.08 5.38 20.59
C PHE A 4 10.80 4.02 20.68
N ASN A 5 10.24 3.07 21.41
CA ASN A 5 10.82 1.74 21.57
C ASN A 5 10.08 0.72 20.70
N PHE A 6 10.61 0.42 19.52
CA PHE A 6 10.07 -0.56 18.59
C PHE A 6 10.52 -2.01 18.91
N ASP A 7 11.47 -2.21 19.82
CA ASP A 7 11.84 -3.55 20.32
C ASP A 7 10.93 -4.04 21.44
N LYS A 8 10.07 -3.16 22.00
CA LYS A 8 9.13 -3.57 23.03
C LYS A 8 8.10 -4.54 22.46
N PRO A 9 8.08 -5.82 22.91
CA PRO A 9 7.09 -6.77 22.44
C PRO A 9 5.70 -6.38 22.94
N ILE A 10 4.72 -6.47 22.05
CA ILE A 10 3.30 -6.28 22.36
C ILE A 10 2.61 -7.61 22.05
N ASN A 11 1.99 -8.20 23.08
CA ASN A 11 1.20 -9.40 22.85
C ASN A 11 -0.03 -9.06 22.00
N ARG A 12 -0.17 -9.75 20.87
CA ARG A 12 -1.28 -9.61 19.93
C ARG A 12 -2.12 -10.90 19.80
N LEU A 13 -1.78 -11.95 20.54
CA LEU A 13 -2.57 -13.18 20.60
C LEU A 13 -3.83 -12.93 21.43
N GLN A 14 -4.96 -13.48 20.99
CA GLN A 14 -6.27 -13.34 21.63
C GLN A 14 -6.73 -11.88 21.73
N THR A 15 -6.45 -11.10 20.66
CA THR A 15 -6.84 -9.70 20.54
C THR A 15 -7.64 -9.43 19.26
N ASP A 16 -8.22 -10.48 18.68
CA ASP A 16 -8.90 -10.44 17.38
C ASP A 16 -8.00 -9.96 16.25
N SER A 17 -6.71 -10.20 16.38
CA SER A 17 -5.70 -9.82 15.38
C SER A 17 -5.77 -10.75 14.18
N VAL A 18 -6.18 -10.22 13.00
CA VAL A 18 -6.15 -10.97 11.72
C VAL A 18 -4.77 -11.58 11.45
N ARG A 19 -3.70 -10.91 11.88
CA ARG A 19 -2.33 -11.36 11.68
C ARG A 19 -1.95 -12.50 12.61
N TRP A 20 -2.21 -12.36 13.93
CA TRP A 20 -1.71 -13.25 14.96
C TRP A 20 -2.67 -14.38 15.33
N ASP A 21 -3.98 -14.17 15.24
CA ASP A 21 -4.98 -15.14 15.68
C ASP A 21 -5.42 -16.12 14.56
N LYS A 22 -4.80 -16.03 13.36
CA LYS A 22 -5.06 -16.93 12.23
C LYS A 22 -4.35 -18.28 12.36
N TYR A 23 -3.18 -18.31 12.96
CA TYR A 23 -2.31 -19.48 13.04
C TYR A 23 -2.05 -19.88 14.49
N ASP A 24 -1.53 -21.10 14.70
CA ASP A 24 -1.08 -21.54 16.01
C ASP A 24 -0.07 -20.56 16.64
N PRO A 25 -0.07 -20.37 17.97
CA PRO A 25 0.79 -19.39 18.66
C PRO A 25 2.31 -19.56 18.44
N HIS A 26 2.77 -20.74 18.02
CA HIS A 26 4.17 -20.98 17.71
C HIS A 26 4.61 -20.47 16.32
N ILE A 27 3.65 -20.14 15.45
CA ILE A 27 3.90 -19.58 14.11
C ILE A 27 4.19 -18.09 14.22
N ILE A 28 5.26 -17.62 13.61
CA ILE A 28 5.58 -16.19 13.49
C ILE A 28 4.88 -15.65 12.23
N PRO A 29 3.85 -14.80 12.36
CA PRO A 29 3.08 -14.33 11.22
C PRO A 29 3.68 -13.07 10.61
N LEU A 30 4.29 -13.17 9.43
CA LEU A 30 4.88 -12.06 8.67
C LEU A 30 4.17 -11.84 7.32
N TRP A 31 2.86 -12.06 7.25
CA TRP A 31 2.07 -12.08 6.02
C TRP A 31 1.21 -10.81 5.80
N VAL A 32 0.51 -10.32 6.82
CA VAL A 32 -0.40 -9.16 6.73
C VAL A 32 0.39 -7.85 6.77
N ALA A 33 -0.09 -6.84 6.05
CA ALA A 33 0.51 -5.52 5.97
C ALA A 33 0.00 -4.58 7.09
N ASP A 34 0.23 -4.97 8.35
CA ASP A 34 0.18 -4.14 9.56
C ASP A 34 1.50 -4.29 10.33
N MET A 35 1.69 -3.59 11.43
CA MET A 35 2.94 -3.61 12.19
C MET A 35 2.73 -4.17 13.59
N ASP A 36 3.77 -4.76 14.18
CA ASP A 36 3.79 -5.20 15.58
C ASP A 36 4.24 -4.10 16.56
N PHE A 37 4.15 -2.86 16.14
CA PHE A 37 4.50 -1.68 16.92
C PHE A 37 3.24 -0.95 17.41
N ALA A 38 3.32 -0.31 18.58
CA ALA A 38 2.27 0.61 19.00
C ALA A 38 2.13 1.76 17.98
N SER A 39 0.89 2.14 17.68
CA SER A 39 0.61 3.34 16.90
C SER A 39 1.17 4.59 17.59
N PRO A 40 1.35 5.71 16.88
CA PRO A 40 1.92 6.93 17.46
C PRO A 40 1.19 7.36 18.74
N PRO A 41 1.91 7.76 19.79
CA PRO A 41 1.28 8.21 21.05
C PRO A 41 0.28 9.34 20.86
N CYS A 42 0.54 10.26 19.93
CA CYS A 42 -0.37 11.36 19.59
C CYS A 42 -1.73 10.85 19.11
N VAL A 43 -1.74 9.80 18.28
CA VAL A 43 -2.98 9.18 17.79
C VAL A 43 -3.74 8.50 18.92
N ILE A 44 -3.04 7.73 19.77
CA ILE A 44 -3.64 7.04 20.90
C ILE A 44 -4.28 8.05 21.87
N GLU A 45 -3.58 9.14 22.15
CA GLU A 45 -4.08 10.18 23.06
C GLU A 45 -5.28 10.93 22.46
N ALA A 46 -5.24 11.28 21.19
CA ALA A 46 -6.34 11.95 20.50
C ALA A 46 -7.62 11.09 20.51
N LEU A 47 -7.49 9.76 20.30
CA LEU A 47 -8.60 8.83 20.36
C LEU A 47 -9.17 8.75 21.79
N LYS A 48 -8.33 8.67 22.84
CA LYS A 48 -8.76 8.69 24.24
C LYS A 48 -9.52 9.97 24.59
N GLN A 49 -9.00 11.12 24.18
CA GLN A 49 -9.66 12.41 24.39
C GLN A 49 -11.03 12.46 23.72
N ARG A 50 -11.14 11.95 22.48
CA ARG A 50 -12.43 11.90 21.78
C ARG A 50 -13.44 10.99 22.48
N MET A 51 -12.98 9.89 23.08
CA MET A 51 -13.85 8.98 23.85
C MET A 51 -14.47 9.64 25.10
N ASN A 52 -13.84 10.66 25.68
CA ASN A 52 -14.39 11.41 26.81
C ASN A 52 -15.68 12.18 26.45
N HIS A 53 -15.92 12.41 25.16
CA HIS A 53 -17.20 12.91 24.67
C HIS A 53 -18.12 11.73 24.34
N GLU A 54 -18.79 11.20 25.28
CA GLU A 54 -19.55 9.94 25.32
C GLU A 54 -20.65 9.76 24.25
N ILE A 55 -20.77 10.67 23.27
CA ILE A 55 -21.74 10.62 22.18
C ILE A 55 -21.04 10.26 20.87
N PHE A 56 -21.45 9.14 20.25
CA PHE A 56 -20.92 8.59 19.02
C PHE A 56 -21.95 8.66 17.88
N GLY A 57 -22.50 9.88 17.67
CA GLY A 57 -23.49 10.15 16.63
C GLY A 57 -22.86 10.32 15.24
N TYR A 58 -23.68 10.65 14.26
CA TYR A 58 -23.21 11.01 12.93
C TYR A 58 -22.23 12.18 12.99
N THR A 59 -21.21 12.16 12.13
CA THR A 59 -20.15 13.15 12.17
C THR A 59 -19.82 13.67 10.78
N HIS A 60 -19.34 14.89 10.71
CA HIS A 60 -18.67 15.45 9.54
C HIS A 60 -17.15 15.35 9.72
N ALA A 61 -16.41 15.40 8.61
CA ALA A 61 -14.97 15.60 8.67
C ALA A 61 -14.65 16.93 9.38
N PRO A 62 -13.56 17.03 10.16
CA PRO A 62 -13.05 18.30 10.64
C PRO A 62 -12.87 19.30 9.49
N GLU A 63 -13.28 20.55 9.69
CA GLU A 63 -13.30 21.59 8.64
C GLU A 63 -11.92 21.82 8.02
N ASP A 64 -10.89 21.77 8.86
CA ASP A 64 -9.50 22.04 8.50
C ASP A 64 -8.71 20.81 8.02
N LEU A 65 -9.31 19.60 8.04
CA LEU A 65 -8.58 18.37 7.70
C LEU A 65 -8.13 18.33 6.23
N LYS A 66 -8.91 18.90 5.31
CA LYS A 66 -8.53 18.97 3.90
C LYS A 66 -7.34 19.93 3.67
N GLU A 67 -7.32 21.06 4.36
CA GLU A 67 -6.22 22.01 4.35
C GLU A 67 -4.94 21.39 4.94
N HIS A 68 -5.07 20.62 6.03
CA HIS A 68 -3.95 19.89 6.61
C HIS A 68 -3.39 18.84 5.64
N ILE A 69 -4.24 18.09 4.94
CA ILE A 69 -3.80 17.13 3.90
C ILE A 69 -3.13 17.87 2.74
N ALA A 70 -3.72 18.96 2.22
CA ALA A 70 -3.13 19.73 1.14
C ALA A 70 -1.75 20.29 1.52
N THR A 71 -1.63 20.82 2.75
CA THR A 71 -0.36 21.29 3.31
C THR A 71 0.66 20.15 3.42
N TYR A 72 0.26 18.99 3.95
CA TYR A 72 1.11 17.82 4.05
C TYR A 72 1.63 17.38 2.68
N LEU A 73 0.77 17.28 1.67
CA LEU A 73 1.16 16.87 0.32
C LEU A 73 2.12 17.89 -0.33
N ALA A 74 1.88 19.18 -0.12
CA ALA A 74 2.77 20.23 -0.61
C ALA A 74 4.17 20.16 0.05
N MET A 75 4.24 19.90 1.35
CA MET A 75 5.50 19.81 2.10
C MET A 75 6.27 18.52 1.80
N GLN A 76 5.59 17.37 1.78
CA GLN A 76 6.24 16.06 1.64
C GLN A 76 6.58 15.71 0.19
N TYR A 77 5.72 16.08 -0.77
CA TYR A 77 5.85 15.65 -2.15
C TYR A 77 5.95 16.81 -3.15
N GLN A 78 6.00 18.06 -2.68
CA GLN A 78 5.97 19.27 -3.52
C GLN A 78 4.73 19.30 -4.45
N TRP A 79 3.67 18.63 -4.03
CA TRP A 79 2.43 18.50 -4.78
C TRP A 79 1.37 19.43 -4.21
N LYS A 80 1.15 20.56 -4.91
CA LYS A 80 0.13 21.55 -4.54
C LYS A 80 -1.21 21.14 -5.10
N ILE A 81 -2.18 21.00 -4.23
CA ILE A 81 -3.58 20.67 -4.57
C ILE A 81 -4.52 21.65 -3.88
N GLU A 82 -5.74 21.75 -4.41
CA GLU A 82 -6.81 22.49 -3.75
C GLU A 82 -7.58 21.55 -2.81
N PRO A 83 -8.01 22.03 -1.62
CA PRO A 83 -8.75 21.20 -0.65
C PRO A 83 -10.03 20.57 -1.21
N GLU A 84 -10.70 21.22 -2.16
CA GLU A 84 -11.90 20.68 -2.82
C GLU A 84 -11.65 19.50 -3.77
N TRP A 85 -10.38 19.19 -4.12
CA TRP A 85 -10.03 17.99 -4.87
C TRP A 85 -10.04 16.74 -3.99
N ILE A 86 -10.07 16.92 -2.66
CA ILE A 86 -10.01 15.84 -1.69
C ILE A 86 -11.42 15.32 -1.39
N VAL A 87 -11.58 14.00 -1.49
CA VAL A 87 -12.79 13.28 -1.10
C VAL A 87 -12.43 12.20 -0.08
N PHE A 88 -13.03 12.25 1.09
CA PHE A 88 -12.85 11.23 2.11
C PHE A 88 -13.62 9.96 1.80
N VAL A 89 -12.99 8.81 2.07
CA VAL A 89 -13.58 7.49 1.92
C VAL A 89 -13.22 6.60 3.11
N PRO A 90 -14.07 5.65 3.51
CA PRO A 90 -13.83 4.83 4.69
C PRO A 90 -12.72 3.81 4.47
N SER A 91 -12.45 3.43 3.21
CA SER A 91 -11.48 2.41 2.85
C SER A 91 -10.99 2.61 1.42
N LEU A 92 -9.68 2.48 1.23
CA LEU A 92 -9.10 2.46 -0.10
C LEU A 92 -9.62 1.26 -0.92
N VAL A 93 -9.75 0.09 -0.30
CA VAL A 93 -10.20 -1.12 -0.99
C VAL A 93 -11.62 -0.96 -1.53
N SER A 94 -12.59 -0.52 -0.71
CA SER A 94 -13.96 -0.29 -1.18
C SER A 94 -14.01 0.74 -2.32
N SER A 95 -13.13 1.74 -2.27
CA SER A 95 -13.01 2.74 -3.34
C SER A 95 -12.53 2.13 -4.66
N LEU A 96 -11.55 1.21 -4.64
CA LEU A 96 -11.09 0.53 -5.87
C LEU A 96 -12.24 -0.17 -6.60
N TYR A 97 -13.09 -0.91 -5.86
CA TYR A 97 -14.23 -1.63 -6.44
C TYR A 97 -15.30 -0.67 -7.00
N SER A 98 -15.57 0.42 -6.30
CA SER A 98 -16.50 1.45 -6.77
C SER A 98 -15.95 2.18 -8.00
N LEU A 99 -14.67 2.58 -7.97
CA LEU A 99 -14.02 3.27 -9.07
C LEU A 99 -13.98 2.43 -10.35
N ALA A 100 -13.72 1.12 -10.23
CA ALA A 100 -13.75 0.21 -11.38
C ALA A 100 -15.10 0.28 -12.15
N LYS A 101 -16.21 0.44 -11.43
CA LYS A 101 -17.57 0.54 -12.03
C LYS A 101 -17.92 1.96 -12.45
N ASN A 102 -17.57 2.95 -11.62
CA ASN A 102 -18.04 4.32 -11.79
C ASN A 102 -17.24 5.11 -12.83
N LEU A 103 -16.00 4.68 -13.09
CA LEU A 103 -15.11 5.31 -14.07
C LEU A 103 -15.14 4.67 -15.45
N THR A 104 -15.85 3.56 -15.60
CA THR A 104 -15.88 2.78 -16.84
C THR A 104 -17.30 2.44 -17.27
N ASP A 105 -17.51 2.39 -18.56
CA ASP A 105 -18.77 1.91 -19.12
C ASP A 105 -18.86 0.37 -19.06
N PRO A 106 -20.06 -0.24 -19.15
CA PRO A 106 -20.20 -1.70 -19.09
C PRO A 106 -19.41 -2.49 -20.13
N GLN A 107 -19.12 -1.87 -21.27
CA GLN A 107 -18.38 -2.47 -22.39
C GLN A 107 -16.88 -2.13 -22.36
N SER A 108 -16.42 -1.38 -21.36
CA SER A 108 -15.03 -0.92 -21.29
C SER A 108 -14.09 -2.04 -20.87
N HIS A 109 -12.80 -1.77 -21.12
CA HIS A 109 -11.71 -2.64 -20.74
C HIS A 109 -10.83 -1.94 -19.70
N ILE A 110 -10.45 -2.68 -18.65
CA ILE A 110 -9.62 -2.20 -17.54
C ILE A 110 -8.24 -2.83 -17.63
N LEU A 111 -7.22 -2.02 -17.41
CA LEU A 111 -5.83 -2.44 -17.32
C LEU A 111 -5.38 -2.48 -15.85
N THR A 112 -4.62 -3.51 -15.47
CA THR A 112 -3.97 -3.63 -14.16
C THR A 112 -2.58 -4.23 -14.33
N LEU A 113 -1.74 -4.13 -13.30
CA LEU A 113 -0.36 -4.65 -13.35
C LEU A 113 -0.30 -6.12 -12.90
N GLN A 114 0.78 -6.83 -13.25
CA GLN A 114 1.10 -8.17 -12.77
C GLN A 114 2.61 -8.31 -12.52
N PRO A 115 3.06 -8.67 -11.29
CA PRO A 115 2.24 -8.81 -10.08
C PRO A 115 1.78 -7.45 -9.54
N VAL A 116 0.67 -7.45 -8.77
CA VAL A 116 0.20 -6.26 -8.05
C VAL A 116 -0.66 -6.69 -6.85
N TYR A 117 -0.91 -5.77 -5.93
CA TYR A 117 -1.83 -5.96 -4.83
C TYR A 117 -3.18 -6.49 -5.34
N HIS A 118 -3.57 -7.66 -4.86
CA HIS A 118 -4.68 -8.44 -5.42
C HIS A 118 -6.01 -7.68 -5.51
N HIS A 119 -6.28 -6.70 -4.65
CA HIS A 119 -7.52 -5.91 -4.74
C HIS A 119 -7.60 -4.99 -5.96
N LEU A 120 -6.46 -4.57 -6.54
CA LEU A 120 -6.47 -3.84 -7.82
C LEU A 120 -6.95 -4.76 -8.96
N LEU A 121 -6.48 -6.00 -8.98
CA LEU A 121 -6.94 -7.01 -9.93
C LEU A 121 -8.40 -7.40 -9.65
N HIS A 122 -8.74 -7.72 -8.40
CA HIS A 122 -10.10 -8.12 -8.04
C HIS A 122 -11.13 -7.01 -8.31
N ALA A 123 -10.76 -5.74 -8.15
CA ALA A 123 -11.64 -4.63 -8.52
C ALA A 123 -11.98 -4.65 -10.02
N ALA A 124 -10.99 -4.90 -10.89
CA ALA A 124 -11.22 -5.08 -12.32
C ALA A 124 -12.11 -6.30 -12.58
N GLN A 125 -11.78 -7.46 -12.00
CA GLN A 125 -12.55 -8.72 -12.17
C GLN A 125 -14.02 -8.58 -11.74
N HIS A 126 -14.28 -7.99 -10.55
CA HIS A 126 -15.62 -7.86 -10.00
C HIS A 126 -16.42 -6.68 -10.57
N SER A 127 -15.80 -5.85 -11.40
CA SER A 127 -16.50 -4.75 -12.08
C SER A 127 -17.52 -5.25 -13.12
N GLY A 128 -17.31 -6.48 -13.62
CA GLY A 128 -18.06 -7.03 -14.75
C GLY A 128 -17.56 -6.49 -16.11
N ARG A 129 -16.39 -5.79 -16.14
CA ARG A 129 -15.74 -5.33 -17.38
C ARG A 129 -14.73 -6.36 -17.85
N ASP A 130 -14.38 -6.28 -19.12
CA ASP A 130 -13.19 -6.97 -19.63
C ASP A 130 -11.94 -6.34 -19.02
N TYR A 131 -10.88 -7.14 -18.82
CA TYR A 131 -9.63 -6.64 -18.24
C TYR A 131 -8.41 -7.34 -18.82
N SER A 132 -7.26 -6.68 -18.75
CA SER A 132 -5.95 -7.27 -19.03
C SER A 132 -4.94 -6.93 -17.94
N GLN A 133 -4.01 -7.84 -17.74
CA GLN A 133 -2.88 -7.64 -16.84
C GLN A 133 -1.63 -7.31 -17.65
N ILE A 134 -0.97 -6.22 -17.29
CA ILE A 134 0.27 -5.77 -17.87
C ILE A 134 1.42 -6.40 -17.09
N PRO A 135 2.22 -7.28 -17.69
CA PRO A 135 3.34 -7.89 -17.00
C PRO A 135 4.41 -6.84 -16.70
N LEU A 136 4.86 -6.81 -15.44
CA LEU A 136 6.05 -6.07 -15.05
C LEU A 136 7.30 -6.86 -15.40
N SER A 137 8.32 -6.19 -15.91
CA SER A 137 9.64 -6.76 -16.10
C SER A 137 10.49 -6.60 -14.86
N THR A 138 11.51 -7.43 -14.71
CA THR A 138 12.48 -7.36 -13.63
C THR A 138 13.82 -6.87 -14.16
N GLN A 139 14.32 -5.77 -13.59
CA GLN A 139 15.66 -5.24 -13.85
C GLN A 139 16.40 -5.16 -12.52
N ASP A 140 17.51 -5.90 -12.37
CA ASP A 140 18.28 -5.96 -11.14
C ASP A 140 17.42 -6.19 -9.88
N TYR A 141 16.48 -7.13 -9.96
CA TYR A 141 15.49 -7.41 -8.90
C TYR A 141 14.64 -6.19 -8.49
N ARG A 142 14.39 -5.27 -9.41
CA ARG A 142 13.41 -4.22 -9.31
C ARG A 142 12.29 -4.46 -10.34
N LEU A 143 11.03 -4.39 -9.90
CA LEU A 143 9.89 -4.49 -10.82
C LEU A 143 9.71 -3.17 -11.55
N VAL A 144 9.69 -3.22 -12.88
CA VAL A 144 9.61 -2.07 -13.77
C VAL A 144 8.40 -2.21 -14.69
N LEU A 145 7.61 -1.16 -14.78
CA LEU A 145 6.55 -1.05 -15.78
C LEU A 145 7.15 -0.41 -17.06
N ASP A 146 7.27 -1.20 -18.10
CA ASP A 146 7.62 -0.68 -19.41
C ASP A 146 6.41 0.03 -20.04
N PRO A 147 6.51 1.33 -20.39
CA PRO A 147 5.44 2.06 -21.07
C PRO A 147 4.95 1.40 -22.36
N GLN A 148 5.83 0.72 -23.10
CA GLN A 148 5.45 -0.02 -24.30
C GLN A 148 4.51 -1.20 -23.96
N SER A 149 4.67 -1.82 -22.80
CA SER A 149 3.76 -2.88 -22.33
C SER A 149 2.35 -2.36 -22.07
N ILE A 150 2.20 -1.10 -21.63
CA ILE A 150 0.89 -0.45 -21.51
C ILE A 150 0.28 -0.33 -22.89
N SER A 151 0.99 0.31 -23.85
CA SER A 151 0.51 0.54 -25.21
C SER A 151 0.09 -0.77 -25.91
N SER A 152 0.86 -1.84 -25.71
CA SER A 152 0.58 -3.16 -26.31
C SER A 152 -0.63 -3.85 -25.68
N SER A 153 -1.02 -3.47 -24.46
CA SER A 153 -2.17 -4.04 -23.72
C SER A 153 -3.46 -3.27 -23.91
N VAL A 154 -3.39 -2.05 -24.46
CA VAL A 154 -4.55 -1.19 -24.70
C VAL A 154 -5.40 -1.77 -25.83
N LYS A 155 -6.71 -1.83 -25.62
CA LYS A 155 -7.74 -2.11 -26.62
C LYS A 155 -8.50 -0.83 -26.97
N SER A 156 -9.25 -0.84 -28.06
CA SER A 156 -10.03 0.34 -28.51
C SER A 156 -11.07 0.84 -27.48
N ASN A 157 -11.47 -0.02 -26.54
CA ASN A 157 -12.40 0.28 -25.46
C ASN A 157 -11.73 0.33 -24.08
N SER A 158 -10.41 0.47 -24.01
CA SER A 158 -9.71 0.64 -22.71
C SER A 158 -9.97 2.03 -22.16
N GLU A 159 -10.38 2.12 -20.90
CA GLU A 159 -10.73 3.39 -20.24
C GLU A 159 -9.94 3.63 -18.94
N LEU A 160 -9.54 2.58 -18.22
CA LEU A 160 -8.97 2.69 -16.88
C LEU A 160 -7.70 1.87 -16.74
N LEU A 161 -6.64 2.48 -16.18
CA LEU A 161 -5.45 1.81 -15.70
C LEU A 161 -5.38 1.89 -14.17
N PHE A 162 -5.36 0.74 -13.50
CA PHE A 162 -5.00 0.65 -12.10
C PHE A 162 -3.48 0.59 -11.94
N PHE A 163 -2.92 1.55 -11.23
CA PHE A 163 -1.50 1.72 -10.99
C PHE A 163 -1.19 1.70 -9.48
N CYS A 164 0.03 1.31 -9.08
CA CYS A 164 0.45 1.25 -7.68
C CYS A 164 1.87 1.82 -7.52
N ASN A 165 2.01 2.91 -6.77
CA ASN A 165 3.28 3.59 -6.53
C ASN A 165 3.34 4.23 -5.12
N PRO A 166 4.22 3.80 -4.20
CA PRO A 166 5.20 2.70 -4.32
C PRO A 166 4.54 1.34 -4.57
N HIS A 167 5.22 0.49 -5.35
CA HIS A 167 4.64 -0.73 -5.85
C HIS A 167 4.53 -1.83 -4.77
N ASN A 168 3.38 -2.46 -4.63
CA ASN A 168 3.14 -3.64 -3.80
C ASN A 168 2.77 -4.84 -4.70
N PRO A 169 3.54 -5.95 -4.70
CA PRO A 169 4.49 -6.38 -3.67
C PRO A 169 5.96 -5.97 -3.87
N GLY A 170 6.36 -5.46 -5.03
CA GLY A 170 7.75 -5.34 -5.44
C GLY A 170 8.59 -4.29 -4.70
N GLY A 171 7.95 -3.33 -3.99
CA GLY A 171 8.66 -2.30 -3.22
C GLY A 171 9.28 -1.17 -4.06
N ALA A 172 9.11 -1.16 -5.37
CA ALA A 172 9.68 -0.15 -6.26
C ALA A 172 9.01 1.22 -6.06
N VAL A 173 9.81 2.28 -6.10
CA VAL A 173 9.39 3.68 -6.17
C VAL A 173 9.71 4.19 -7.57
N TYR A 174 8.69 4.51 -8.35
CA TYR A 174 8.89 4.97 -9.72
C TYR A 174 9.53 6.36 -9.74
N THR A 175 10.57 6.51 -10.58
CA THR A 175 11.24 7.81 -10.78
C THR A 175 10.32 8.79 -11.53
N ARG A 176 10.64 10.08 -11.46
CA ARG A 176 9.89 11.10 -12.21
C ARG A 176 9.89 10.83 -13.70
N GLU A 177 11.00 10.32 -14.24
CA GLU A 177 11.17 9.96 -15.65
C GLU A 177 10.27 8.79 -16.04
N GLU A 178 10.23 7.72 -15.23
CA GLU A 178 9.33 6.57 -15.43
C GLU A 178 7.87 7.01 -15.38
N LEU A 179 7.50 7.83 -14.38
CA LEU A 179 6.14 8.36 -14.24
C LEU A 179 5.74 9.27 -15.40
N THR A 180 6.67 10.08 -15.92
CA THR A 180 6.43 10.93 -17.08
C THR A 180 6.11 10.10 -18.33
N GLN A 181 6.82 8.99 -18.52
CA GLN A 181 6.57 8.09 -19.67
C GLN A 181 5.22 7.37 -19.49
N ILE A 182 4.88 6.90 -18.29
CA ILE A 182 3.59 6.27 -18.00
C ILE A 182 2.45 7.25 -18.24
N ALA A 183 2.54 8.47 -17.70
CA ALA A 183 1.53 9.51 -17.88
C ALA A 183 1.31 9.85 -19.36
N LYS A 184 2.40 9.96 -20.15
CA LYS A 184 2.32 10.21 -21.58
C LYS A 184 1.60 9.09 -22.35
N VAL A 185 1.81 7.83 -21.98
CA VAL A 185 1.07 6.72 -22.61
C VAL A 185 -0.41 6.77 -22.22
N CYS A 186 -0.74 7.11 -20.96
CA CYS A 186 -2.13 7.31 -20.55
C CYS A 186 -2.80 8.46 -21.33
N GLU A 187 -2.08 9.58 -21.57
CA GLU A 187 -2.54 10.68 -22.39
C GLU A 187 -2.80 10.22 -23.83
N GLN A 188 -1.84 9.51 -24.47
CA GLN A 188 -1.95 9.04 -25.86
C GLN A 188 -3.14 8.11 -26.11
N HIS A 189 -3.53 7.34 -25.10
CA HIS A 189 -4.62 6.35 -25.17
C HIS A 189 -5.88 6.78 -24.44
N ASP A 190 -5.94 8.02 -23.99
CA ASP A 190 -7.05 8.59 -23.20
C ASP A 190 -7.49 7.74 -22.00
N LEU A 191 -6.51 7.16 -21.30
CA LEU A 191 -6.78 6.34 -20.13
C LEU A 191 -6.97 7.19 -18.87
N ILE A 192 -8.01 6.91 -18.11
CA ILE A 192 -8.12 7.34 -16.71
C ILE A 192 -7.09 6.55 -15.90
N LEU A 193 -6.39 7.23 -14.98
CA LEU A 193 -5.41 6.61 -14.11
C LEU A 193 -5.92 6.59 -12.68
N CYS A 194 -6.07 5.41 -12.09
CA CYS A 194 -6.31 5.23 -10.66
C CYS A 194 -5.02 4.78 -9.98
N SER A 195 -4.36 5.70 -9.27
CA SER A 195 -3.07 5.46 -8.61
C SER A 195 -3.25 5.16 -7.14
N ASP A 196 -2.93 3.93 -6.72
CA ASP A 196 -2.83 3.55 -5.31
C ASP A 196 -1.46 3.96 -4.76
N GLU A 197 -1.44 5.02 -3.96
CA GLU A 197 -0.22 5.59 -3.36
C GLU A 197 -0.18 5.43 -1.83
N ILE A 198 -0.84 4.40 -1.28
CA ILE A 198 -0.96 4.19 0.17
C ILE A 198 0.40 3.98 0.87
N HIS A 199 1.44 3.58 0.14
CA HIS A 199 2.78 3.36 0.69
C HIS A 199 3.71 4.59 0.58
N CYS A 200 3.24 5.72 0.06
CA CYS A 200 4.03 6.93 -0.20
C CYS A 200 4.80 7.48 1.01
N GLY A 201 4.25 7.35 2.22
CA GLY A 201 4.88 7.83 3.46
C GLY A 201 6.05 6.97 3.97
N MET A 202 6.37 5.85 3.30
CA MET A 202 7.35 4.87 3.78
C MET A 202 8.45 4.60 2.73
N VAL A 203 9.04 5.66 2.21
CA VAL A 203 10.13 5.60 1.23
C VAL A 203 11.48 5.63 1.94
N TYR A 204 12.39 4.73 1.57
CA TYR A 204 13.72 4.66 2.19
C TYR A 204 14.66 5.75 1.64
N PRO A 205 15.70 6.15 2.41
CA PRO A 205 16.69 7.13 1.98
C PRO A 205 17.29 6.79 0.61
N GLY A 206 17.44 7.81 -0.24
CA GLY A 206 17.92 7.68 -1.61
C GLY A 206 16.83 7.59 -2.66
N GLN A 207 15.57 7.43 -2.24
CA GLN A 207 14.39 7.42 -3.10
C GLN A 207 13.48 8.62 -2.78
N ILE A 208 12.72 9.08 -3.76
CA ILE A 208 11.76 10.18 -3.63
C ILE A 208 10.44 9.73 -4.24
N HIS A 209 9.39 9.68 -3.41
CA HIS A 209 8.05 9.47 -3.95
C HIS A 209 7.57 10.73 -4.68
N THR A 210 7.08 10.53 -5.89
CA THR A 210 6.43 11.57 -6.69
C THR A 210 5.02 11.08 -7.00
N PRO A 211 3.97 11.81 -6.59
CA PRO A 211 2.61 11.48 -7.02
C PRO A 211 2.48 11.62 -8.53
N ILE A 212 1.94 10.61 -9.21
CA ILE A 212 1.87 10.64 -10.68
C ILE A 212 1.02 11.79 -11.20
N ALA A 213 -0.01 12.20 -10.46
CA ALA A 213 -0.83 13.37 -10.76
C ALA A 213 -0.06 14.70 -10.74
N SER A 214 1.16 14.74 -10.18
CA SER A 214 2.01 15.93 -10.13
C SER A 214 2.95 16.09 -11.34
N ILE A 215 2.93 15.12 -12.26
CA ILE A 215 3.89 15.09 -13.38
C ILE A 215 3.58 16.17 -14.44
N SER A 216 2.30 16.33 -14.77
CA SER A 216 1.83 17.30 -15.76
C SER A 216 0.38 17.72 -15.47
N GLU A 217 -0.09 18.75 -16.17
CA GLU A 217 -1.49 19.18 -16.09
C GLU A 217 -2.43 18.10 -16.60
N ASP A 218 -2.10 17.43 -17.72
CA ASP A 218 -2.88 16.31 -18.24
C ASP A 218 -2.94 15.14 -17.27
N ALA A 219 -1.80 14.77 -16.65
CA ALA A 219 -1.77 13.74 -15.60
C ALA A 219 -2.68 14.10 -14.41
N ALA A 220 -2.71 15.38 -13.99
CA ALA A 220 -3.59 15.84 -12.91
C ALA A 220 -5.07 15.70 -13.29
N GLU A 221 -5.44 16.01 -14.54
CA GLU A 221 -6.84 15.97 -15.01
C GLU A 221 -7.38 14.54 -15.19
N ARG A 222 -6.53 13.57 -15.53
CA ARG A 222 -6.94 12.17 -15.76
C ARG A 222 -6.73 11.24 -14.57
N THR A 223 -6.11 11.69 -13.45
CA THR A 223 -5.74 10.83 -12.34
C THR A 223 -6.68 10.98 -11.15
N ILE A 224 -7.03 9.83 -10.55
CA ILE A 224 -7.51 9.72 -9.18
C ILE A 224 -6.40 9.08 -8.36
N THR A 225 -5.84 9.84 -7.42
CA THR A 225 -4.82 9.35 -6.49
C THR A 225 -5.47 8.91 -5.19
N LEU A 226 -5.25 7.67 -4.79
CA LEU A 226 -5.75 7.09 -3.54
C LEU A 226 -4.64 7.09 -2.49
N MET A 227 -4.90 7.68 -1.34
CA MET A 227 -3.92 7.83 -0.26
C MET A 227 -4.54 7.55 1.11
N SER A 228 -3.67 7.25 2.08
CA SER A 228 -4.07 7.04 3.48
C SER A 228 -2.84 7.09 4.39
N MET A 229 -3.04 7.46 5.65
CA MET A 229 -2.03 7.33 6.71
C MET A 229 -1.99 5.95 7.37
N ASN A 230 -2.87 5.03 6.99
CA ASN A 230 -3.06 3.74 7.63
C ASN A 230 -1.78 2.89 7.70
N LYS A 231 -1.05 2.84 6.57
CA LYS A 231 0.18 2.03 6.49
C LYS A 231 1.36 2.73 7.15
N THR A 232 1.46 4.04 6.98
CA THR A 232 2.55 4.86 7.53
C THR A 232 2.55 4.87 9.06
N PHE A 233 1.36 4.97 9.67
CA PHE A 233 1.22 5.15 11.13
C PHE A 233 0.64 3.95 11.87
N ASN A 234 0.54 2.80 11.20
CA ASN A 234 0.01 1.56 11.77
C ASN A 234 -1.39 1.75 12.40
N ILE A 235 -2.30 2.34 11.66
CA ILE A 235 -3.69 2.60 12.09
C ILE A 235 -4.74 2.03 11.12
N PRO A 236 -4.56 0.82 10.53
CA PRO A 236 -5.53 0.33 9.55
C PRO A 236 -6.91 0.07 10.14
N GLY A 237 -7.02 -0.20 11.44
CA GLY A 237 -8.29 -0.40 12.15
C GLY A 237 -9.01 0.90 12.53
N ALA A 238 -8.33 2.04 12.50
CA ALA A 238 -8.88 3.36 12.84
C ALA A 238 -8.51 4.43 11.81
N GLY A 239 -8.16 4.01 10.61
CA GLY A 239 -7.66 4.90 9.59
C GLY A 239 -8.70 5.34 8.57
N LEU A 240 -8.38 6.46 7.93
CA LEU A 240 -9.13 7.10 6.87
C LEU A 240 -8.37 6.93 5.56
N ALA A 241 -9.07 6.79 4.45
CA ALA A 241 -8.51 6.98 3.12
C ALA A 241 -9.13 8.22 2.46
N TRP A 242 -8.44 8.75 1.44
CA TRP A 242 -8.98 9.83 0.63
C TRP A 242 -8.54 9.67 -0.82
N MET A 243 -9.35 10.23 -1.70
CA MET A 243 -9.05 10.43 -3.11
C MET A 243 -8.64 11.87 -3.33
N VAL A 244 -7.63 12.10 -4.19
CA VAL A 244 -7.33 13.42 -4.74
C VAL A 244 -7.64 13.35 -6.24
N CYS A 245 -8.53 14.21 -6.71
CA CYS A 245 -8.94 14.26 -8.10
C CYS A 245 -9.23 15.71 -8.51
N LYS A 246 -8.40 16.27 -9.40
CA LYS A 246 -8.54 17.64 -9.88
C LYS A 246 -9.77 17.82 -10.75
N ASN A 247 -9.97 16.93 -11.71
CA ASN A 247 -11.09 16.98 -12.66
C ASN A 247 -12.45 16.83 -11.95
N LYS A 248 -13.28 17.85 -12.05
CA LYS A 248 -14.57 17.93 -11.36
C LYS A 248 -15.56 16.84 -11.83
N GLU A 249 -15.61 16.57 -13.13
CA GLU A 249 -16.52 15.57 -13.68
C GLU A 249 -16.07 14.16 -13.34
N LEU A 250 -14.76 13.90 -13.40
CA LEU A 250 -14.17 12.63 -12.97
C LEU A 250 -14.43 12.40 -11.48
N ARG A 251 -14.22 13.43 -10.64
CA ARG A 251 -14.50 13.40 -9.21
C ARG A 251 -15.96 13.10 -8.91
N LYS A 252 -16.90 13.70 -9.67
CA LYS A 252 -18.34 13.43 -9.54
C LYS A 252 -18.68 11.97 -9.89
N ARG A 253 -18.08 11.40 -10.93
CA ARG A 253 -18.22 9.97 -11.26
C ARG A 253 -17.68 9.10 -10.13
N ALA A 254 -16.46 9.39 -9.64
CA ALA A 254 -15.79 8.65 -8.59
C ALA A 254 -16.59 8.59 -7.27
N THR A 255 -17.39 9.61 -6.97
CA THR A 255 -18.12 9.74 -5.70
C THR A 255 -19.58 9.26 -5.76
N ARG A 256 -20.02 8.66 -6.87
CA ARG A 256 -21.43 8.27 -7.07
C ARG A 256 -21.97 7.36 -5.98
N ASP A 257 -21.16 6.46 -5.45
CA ASP A 257 -21.57 5.45 -4.47
C ASP A 257 -21.41 5.90 -3.00
N LEU A 258 -20.80 7.09 -2.77
CA LEU A 258 -20.62 7.61 -1.41
C LEU A 258 -21.96 8.00 -0.78
N GLY A 259 -22.11 7.69 0.51
CA GLY A 259 -23.35 7.90 1.25
C GLY A 259 -24.49 6.93 0.87
N THR A 260 -24.24 5.98 -0.04
CA THR A 260 -25.18 4.95 -0.45
C THR A 260 -24.59 3.55 -0.28
N LEU A 261 -23.85 3.05 -1.25
CA LEU A 261 -23.16 1.74 -1.16
C LEU A 261 -21.90 1.80 -0.32
N ILE A 262 -21.22 2.94 -0.29
CA ILE A 262 -20.03 3.18 0.53
C ILE A 262 -20.43 4.14 1.65
N PRO A 263 -20.41 3.71 2.93
CA PRO A 263 -20.77 4.57 4.06
C PRO A 263 -19.76 5.70 4.26
N ASP A 264 -20.18 6.75 4.96
CA ASP A 264 -19.25 7.81 5.35
C ASP A 264 -18.20 7.29 6.36
N PRO A 265 -17.00 7.88 6.36
CA PRO A 265 -15.99 7.55 7.36
C PRO A 265 -16.45 7.86 8.79
N GLN A 266 -15.96 7.09 9.76
CA GLN A 266 -16.33 7.20 11.16
C GLN A 266 -15.49 8.27 11.89
N ILE A 267 -16.04 8.79 13.01
CA ILE A 267 -15.38 9.85 13.80
C ILE A 267 -13.94 9.52 14.21
N PHE A 268 -13.70 8.29 14.66
CA PHE A 268 -12.37 7.89 15.14
C PHE A 268 -11.35 7.85 14.00
N THR A 269 -11.78 7.57 12.76
CA THR A 269 -10.88 7.56 11.60
C THR A 269 -10.40 8.96 11.23
N TYR A 270 -11.27 9.97 11.34
CA TYR A 270 -10.88 11.37 11.15
C TYR A 270 -9.90 11.83 12.23
N ILE A 271 -10.21 11.57 13.50
CA ILE A 271 -9.37 11.97 14.64
C ILE A 271 -7.98 11.31 14.55
N ALA A 272 -7.92 10.01 14.28
CA ALA A 272 -6.65 9.29 14.13
C ALA A 272 -5.80 9.88 13.00
N THR A 273 -6.41 10.11 11.84
CA THR A 273 -5.72 10.65 10.65
C THR A 273 -5.24 12.08 10.90
N GLN A 274 -6.08 12.95 11.45
CA GLN A 274 -5.70 14.35 11.73
C GLN A 274 -4.53 14.41 12.72
N SER A 275 -4.60 13.63 13.81
CA SER A 275 -3.52 13.59 14.79
C SER A 275 -2.22 13.04 14.20
N ALA A 276 -2.29 12.01 13.35
CA ALA A 276 -1.14 11.45 12.66
C ALA A 276 -0.48 12.48 11.71
N LEU A 277 -1.28 13.21 10.93
CA LEU A 277 -0.81 14.26 10.02
C LEU A 277 -0.11 15.40 10.76
N LEU A 278 -0.71 15.88 11.86
CA LEU A 278 -0.21 17.07 12.58
C LEU A 278 0.98 16.75 13.50
N HIS A 279 1.02 15.56 14.08
CA HIS A 279 1.94 15.26 15.20
C HIS A 279 2.70 13.95 15.04
N GLY A 280 2.44 13.17 13.99
CA GLY A 280 3.02 11.83 13.83
C GLY A 280 4.42 11.79 13.24
N GLU A 281 4.91 12.87 12.63
CA GLU A 281 6.17 12.87 11.87
C GLU A 281 7.40 12.40 12.68
N PRO A 282 7.61 12.80 13.97
CA PRO A 282 8.73 12.29 14.75
C PRO A 282 8.69 10.76 14.94
N TRP A 283 7.48 10.18 15.09
CA TRP A 283 7.30 8.74 15.18
C TRP A 283 7.59 8.05 13.83
N ARG A 284 7.12 8.63 12.72
CA ARG A 284 7.37 8.12 11.37
C ARG A 284 8.87 8.07 11.05
N GLN A 285 9.62 9.14 11.37
CA GLN A 285 11.07 9.17 11.17
C GLN A 285 11.77 8.06 11.95
N ALA A 286 11.47 7.93 13.25
CA ALA A 286 12.02 6.88 14.08
C ALA A 286 11.64 5.47 13.58
N LEU A 287 10.40 5.28 13.10
CA LEU A 287 9.96 4.05 12.47
C LEU A 287 10.78 3.74 11.22
N MET A 288 10.99 4.71 10.34
CA MET A 288 11.75 4.51 9.10
C MET A 288 13.21 4.13 9.36
N ASP A 289 13.84 4.71 10.38
CA ASP A 289 15.19 4.33 10.81
C ASP A 289 15.22 2.87 11.31
N TYR A 290 14.22 2.48 12.11
CA TYR A 290 14.09 1.11 12.59
C TYR A 290 13.83 0.12 11.45
N LEU A 291 12.92 0.43 10.54
CA LEU A 291 12.63 -0.38 9.36
C LEU A 291 13.84 -0.49 8.42
N ALA A 292 14.65 0.57 8.28
CA ALA A 292 15.89 0.51 7.52
C ALA A 292 16.88 -0.50 8.12
N SER A 293 16.96 -0.58 9.46
CA SER A 293 17.74 -1.60 10.16
C SER A 293 17.21 -3.02 9.91
N ASN A 294 15.89 -3.24 10.00
CA ASN A 294 15.26 -4.53 9.71
C ASN A 294 15.41 -4.93 8.24
N ARG A 295 15.28 -3.97 7.31
CA ARG A 295 15.53 -4.17 5.88
C ARG A 295 16.98 -4.61 5.62
N GLN A 296 17.96 -4.00 6.31
CA GLN A 296 19.36 -4.39 6.17
C GLN A 296 19.61 -5.80 6.72
N LEU A 297 18.99 -6.16 7.84
CA LEU A 297 19.03 -7.51 8.40
C LEU A 297 18.47 -8.53 7.39
N LEU A 298 17.27 -8.27 6.83
CA LEU A 298 16.67 -9.13 5.79
C LEU A 298 17.61 -9.27 4.59
N LYS A 299 18.17 -8.17 4.06
CA LYS A 299 19.09 -8.19 2.92
C LYS A 299 20.32 -9.04 3.19
N THR A 300 20.91 -8.92 4.38
CA THR A 300 22.08 -9.70 4.78
C THR A 300 21.76 -11.21 4.79
N VAL A 301 20.67 -11.60 5.45
CA VAL A 301 20.27 -13.02 5.53
C VAL A 301 19.91 -13.58 4.16
N MET A 302 19.16 -12.84 3.33
CA MET A 302 18.81 -13.29 1.97
C MET A 302 20.05 -13.39 1.06
N GLY A 303 21.09 -12.58 1.29
CA GLY A 303 22.37 -12.68 0.58
C GLY A 303 23.12 -14.00 0.85
N ASP A 304 22.92 -14.61 2.03
CA ASP A 304 23.49 -15.89 2.41
C ASP A 304 22.69 -17.10 1.88
N LEU A 305 21.50 -16.88 1.30
CA LEU A 305 20.56 -17.92 0.87
C LEU A 305 20.43 -17.92 -0.66
N PRO A 306 21.29 -18.65 -1.38
CA PRO A 306 21.33 -18.61 -2.85
C PRO A 306 20.05 -19.10 -3.52
N GLN A 307 19.21 -19.86 -2.82
CA GLN A 307 17.92 -20.36 -3.31
C GLN A 307 16.84 -19.29 -3.36
N LEU A 308 17.03 -18.18 -2.64
CA LEU A 308 16.10 -17.05 -2.54
C LEU A 308 16.69 -15.79 -3.18
N ARG A 309 15.82 -14.95 -3.73
CA ARG A 309 16.22 -13.64 -4.28
C ARG A 309 15.28 -12.56 -3.79
N LEU A 310 15.80 -11.66 -2.97
CA LEU A 310 15.06 -10.51 -2.47
C LEU A 310 15.05 -9.39 -3.53
N TYR A 311 13.87 -8.92 -3.86
CA TYR A 311 13.71 -7.75 -4.72
C TYR A 311 14.15 -6.46 -4.00
N GLN A 312 14.42 -5.40 -4.77
CA GLN A 312 14.80 -4.11 -4.20
C GLN A 312 13.64 -3.51 -3.40
N MET A 313 13.88 -3.31 -2.09
CA MET A 313 12.92 -2.66 -1.21
C MET A 313 13.22 -1.15 -1.17
N GLU A 314 12.65 -0.38 -2.08
CA GLU A 314 12.81 1.08 -2.13
C GLU A 314 11.82 1.79 -1.20
N ALA A 315 10.68 1.14 -0.91
CA ALA A 315 9.66 1.62 0.01
C ALA A 315 8.99 0.48 0.78
N SER A 316 8.15 0.85 1.75
CA SER A 316 7.32 -0.05 2.54
C SER A 316 8.14 -0.95 3.48
N TYR A 317 7.42 -1.73 4.26
CA TYR A 317 7.96 -2.79 5.13
C TYR A 317 7.69 -4.20 4.57
N LEU A 318 7.39 -4.27 3.27
CA LEU A 318 7.05 -5.51 2.57
C LEU A 318 8.19 -5.89 1.63
N GLY A 319 8.82 -7.03 1.88
CA GLY A 319 9.87 -7.59 1.03
C GLY A 319 9.28 -8.64 0.09
N TRP A 320 9.57 -8.55 -1.20
CA TRP A 320 9.20 -9.51 -2.22
C TRP A 320 10.36 -10.45 -2.51
N ILE A 321 10.13 -11.76 -2.45
CA ILE A 321 11.18 -12.78 -2.53
C ILE A 321 10.81 -13.78 -3.61
N SER A 322 11.67 -13.95 -4.63
CA SER A 322 11.60 -15.06 -5.56
C SER A 322 12.13 -16.34 -4.91
N CYS A 323 11.37 -17.40 -5.06
CA CYS A 323 11.68 -18.77 -4.62
C CYS A 323 11.75 -19.74 -5.81
N GLU A 324 11.90 -19.24 -7.04
CA GLU A 324 11.91 -20.03 -8.29
C GLU A 324 12.91 -21.20 -8.25
N GLN A 325 14.05 -21.02 -7.57
CA GLN A 325 15.07 -22.06 -7.48
C GLN A 325 14.65 -23.26 -6.60
N LEU A 326 13.64 -23.09 -5.73
CA LEU A 326 13.10 -24.19 -4.91
C LEU A 326 12.24 -25.15 -5.73
N LYS A 327 11.72 -24.70 -6.89
CA LYS A 327 10.84 -25.50 -7.78
C LYS A 327 9.62 -26.07 -7.05
N LEU A 328 9.03 -25.29 -6.16
CA LEU A 328 7.81 -25.59 -5.41
C LEU A 328 6.62 -24.85 -6.02
N ASP A 329 5.45 -25.49 -6.03
CA ASP A 329 4.20 -24.86 -6.50
C ASP A 329 3.75 -23.73 -5.56
N ASP A 330 3.92 -23.89 -4.26
CA ASP A 330 3.71 -22.87 -3.24
C ASP A 330 4.82 -22.90 -2.18
N PRO A 331 5.86 -22.04 -2.32
CA PRO A 331 6.94 -21.95 -1.33
C PRO A 331 6.48 -21.49 0.06
N SER A 332 5.32 -20.85 0.17
CA SER A 332 4.82 -20.36 1.47
C SER A 332 4.49 -21.50 2.43
N GLU A 333 4.10 -22.66 1.92
CA GLU A 333 3.84 -23.87 2.73
C GLU A 333 5.13 -24.42 3.38
N LEU A 334 6.26 -24.36 2.67
CA LEU A 334 7.55 -24.75 3.21
C LEU A 334 7.88 -23.93 4.47
N PHE A 335 7.75 -22.60 4.37
CA PHE A 335 8.03 -21.70 5.49
C PHE A 335 7.01 -21.85 6.62
N LEU A 336 5.74 -22.05 6.29
CA LEU A 336 4.69 -22.28 7.29
C LEU A 336 4.96 -23.55 8.12
N ASN A 337 5.36 -24.64 7.48
CA ASN A 337 5.71 -25.90 8.14
C ASN A 337 6.94 -25.77 9.06
N HIS A 338 7.75 -24.72 8.85
CA HIS A 338 8.88 -24.37 9.74
C HIS A 338 8.54 -23.20 10.68
N GLY A 339 7.26 -22.89 10.86
CA GLY A 339 6.79 -21.93 11.86
C GLY A 339 6.88 -20.47 11.45
N VAL A 340 6.89 -20.14 10.14
CA VAL A 340 6.84 -18.76 9.64
C VAL A 340 5.75 -18.64 8.58
N ALA A 341 4.72 -17.83 8.86
CA ALA A 341 3.69 -17.56 7.87
C ALA A 341 4.06 -16.33 7.03
N LEU A 342 4.32 -16.55 5.74
CA LEU A 342 4.55 -15.53 4.73
C LEU A 342 3.30 -15.37 3.84
N GLN A 343 3.17 -14.24 3.16
CA GLN A 343 2.08 -14.03 2.20
C GLN A 343 2.39 -14.81 0.91
N PRO A 344 1.52 -15.76 0.49
CA PRO A 344 1.75 -16.53 -0.72
C PRO A 344 1.80 -15.68 -1.98
N GLY A 345 2.70 -16.02 -2.89
CA GLY A 345 2.88 -15.31 -4.15
C GLY A 345 1.73 -15.50 -5.14
N TYR A 346 0.98 -16.61 -5.06
CA TYR A 346 -0.18 -16.83 -5.92
C TYR A 346 -1.27 -15.74 -5.74
N MET A 347 -1.36 -15.11 -4.57
CA MET A 347 -2.26 -13.97 -4.34
C MET A 347 -1.89 -12.74 -5.19
N PHE A 348 -0.66 -12.69 -5.69
CA PHE A 348 -0.15 -11.66 -6.62
C PHE A 348 0.06 -12.24 -8.03
N GLN A 349 -0.40 -13.49 -8.27
CA GLN A 349 -0.26 -14.24 -9.51
C GLN A 349 1.20 -14.56 -9.88
N LYS A 350 2.01 -14.76 -8.87
CA LYS A 350 3.40 -15.23 -8.94
C LYS A 350 3.60 -16.34 -7.89
N PRO A 351 3.12 -17.58 -8.15
CA PRO A 351 3.09 -18.65 -7.16
C PRO A 351 4.48 -19.02 -6.64
N ASP A 352 5.51 -18.87 -7.43
CA ASP A 352 6.92 -19.11 -7.15
C ASP A 352 7.59 -18.03 -6.28
N HIS A 353 6.80 -17.13 -5.68
CA HIS A 353 7.27 -16.03 -4.81
C HIS A 353 6.56 -16.03 -3.46
N VAL A 354 7.13 -15.30 -2.51
CA VAL A 354 6.48 -14.98 -1.23
C VAL A 354 6.72 -13.50 -0.87
N ARG A 355 5.82 -12.92 -0.06
CA ARG A 355 6.01 -11.58 0.49
C ARG A 355 6.17 -11.66 2.01
N ILE A 356 7.23 -11.06 2.53
CA ILE A 356 7.53 -10.93 3.96
C ILE A 356 7.25 -9.52 4.47
N ASN A 357 6.69 -9.42 5.68
CA ASN A 357 6.53 -8.17 6.41
C ASN A 357 7.62 -8.05 7.48
N ILE A 358 8.46 -7.00 7.40
CA ILE A 358 9.54 -6.75 8.35
C ILE A 358 9.19 -5.77 9.46
N ALA A 359 7.94 -5.28 9.54
CA ALA A 359 7.49 -4.35 10.57
C ALA A 359 7.14 -5.10 11.87
N THR A 360 8.15 -5.66 12.50
CA THR A 360 8.11 -6.44 13.74
C THR A 360 9.38 -6.16 14.55
N PRO A 361 9.39 -6.39 15.89
CA PRO A 361 10.62 -6.28 16.69
C PRO A 361 11.76 -7.11 16.12
N LYS A 362 13.00 -6.60 16.25
CA LYS A 362 14.18 -7.22 15.65
C LYS A 362 14.38 -8.67 16.08
N ASP A 363 14.09 -9.00 17.34
CA ASP A 363 14.21 -10.38 17.84
C ASP A 363 13.20 -11.32 17.17
N THR A 364 11.96 -10.85 16.94
CA THR A 364 10.95 -11.61 16.20
C THR A 364 11.38 -11.83 14.75
N LEU A 365 11.92 -10.80 14.11
CA LEU A 365 12.44 -10.92 12.74
C LEU A 365 13.62 -11.88 12.68
N ASN A 366 14.58 -11.80 13.59
CA ASN A 366 15.71 -12.72 13.68
C ASN A 366 15.24 -14.18 13.85
N ALA A 367 14.30 -14.44 14.75
CA ALA A 367 13.73 -15.77 14.95
C ALA A 367 13.08 -16.32 13.67
N ALA A 368 12.30 -15.49 12.97
CA ALA A 368 11.68 -15.87 11.70
C ALA A 368 12.74 -16.16 10.62
N LEU A 369 13.77 -15.32 10.49
CA LEU A 369 14.83 -15.51 9.50
C LEU A 369 15.68 -16.76 9.80
N SER A 370 15.90 -17.12 11.07
CA SER A 370 16.54 -18.39 11.44
C SER A 370 15.72 -19.58 10.99
N ARG A 371 14.41 -19.58 11.20
CA ARG A 371 13.50 -20.65 10.76
C ARG A 371 13.43 -20.75 9.22
N ILE A 372 13.46 -19.62 8.52
CA ILE A 372 13.55 -19.59 7.05
C ILE A 372 14.85 -20.25 6.58
N ARG A 373 15.99 -19.95 7.23
CA ARG A 373 17.27 -20.59 6.92
C ARG A 373 17.23 -22.09 7.17
N GLU A 374 16.66 -22.52 8.28
CA GLU A 374 16.48 -23.94 8.64
C GLU A 374 15.61 -24.70 7.63
N SER A 375 14.55 -24.06 7.12
CA SER A 375 13.65 -24.66 6.13
C SER A 375 14.33 -24.96 4.79
N LEU A 376 15.48 -24.36 4.51
CA LEU A 376 16.21 -24.53 3.26
C LEU A 376 17.35 -25.55 3.35
N VAL A 377 17.52 -26.22 4.51
CA VAL A 377 18.49 -27.30 4.67
C VAL A 377 18.03 -28.50 3.84
N GLY A 378 18.81 -28.82 2.81
CA GLY A 378 18.50 -29.92 1.89
C GLY A 378 17.97 -29.50 0.51
N PHE A 379 17.80 -28.18 0.27
CA PHE A 379 17.52 -27.59 -1.04
C PHE A 379 18.78 -27.11 -1.75
#